data_fb3e0dffc7ff2d4574b047ef70ccc775
#
_entry.id   fb3e0dffc7ff2d4574b047ef70ccc775
#
_cell.length_a   1.000
_cell.length_b   1.000
_cell.length_c   1.000
_cell.angle_alpha   90.00
_cell.angle_beta   90.00
_cell.angle_gamma   90.00
#
_symmetry.space_group_name_H-M   'P 1'
#
loop_
_entity.id
_entity.type
_entity.pdbx_description
1 polymer ?
#
loop_
_entity_poly.entity_id
_entity_poly.type
_entity_poly.pdbx_seq_one_letter_code
_entity_poly.pdbx_strand_id
1 'polypeptide(L)'
;MAVAFHTLKVVDVRRETPDAVSIAFAVPPELADEYRFHPGQHLTLRRDCEGQDIRRSYSICAGLDDRELRVAVKKVDGGLFSTMCNEAVRPGDMIDVMTPQGRFGVVPEPDAARNYVAIAAGSGITPILSLLRSVLIREPDSRFMLIYGNRTAKDILFKEALEDLKDRFLGRLVVHHVLSREQQEIELFNGRIDADKIEVLLKSFAPASKIDHAFLCGPGAMIDDAKATLTRLGTPQGHIHIEYFSTDGVPVAPRRPSAKDAGETPVAHAHVTLHGSAYNIPMLEGETIIDAGERAGIELPYSCRGGMCCTCRAKLVSGEVDMALNYSLEPWEQEAGYVLTCQARPLTKDIVVDYDEV
;
A
#
# COMPACT_ATOMS: atom_id res chain seq x y z
N MET A 1 -15.55 8.51 3.72
CA MET A 1 -15.08 9.84 3.26
C MET A 1 -14.96 9.78 1.75
N ALA A 2 -15.32 10.85 1.03
CA ALA A 2 -15.23 10.88 -0.44
C ALA A 2 -13.75 10.77 -0.88
N VAL A 3 -13.49 10.01 -1.93
CA VAL A 3 -12.16 9.89 -2.54
C VAL A 3 -11.94 11.11 -3.44
N ALA A 4 -11.09 12.02 -3.03
CA ALA A 4 -10.84 13.27 -3.75
C ALA A 4 -9.35 13.61 -3.83
N PHE A 5 -8.94 14.32 -4.87
CA PHE A 5 -7.63 14.94 -4.99
C PHE A 5 -7.68 16.40 -4.53
N HIS A 6 -6.71 16.77 -3.69
CA HIS A 6 -6.47 18.16 -3.33
C HIS A 6 -5.00 18.50 -3.61
N THR A 7 -4.76 19.71 -4.08
CA THR A 7 -3.40 20.19 -4.31
C THR A 7 -2.78 20.63 -2.99
N LEU A 8 -1.82 19.84 -2.47
CA LEU A 8 -1.15 20.11 -1.22
C LEU A 8 0.26 20.66 -1.44
N LYS A 9 0.68 21.55 -0.53
CA LYS A 9 2.03 22.11 -0.53
C LYS A 9 3.01 21.14 0.13
N VAL A 10 4.12 20.86 -0.53
CA VAL A 10 5.29 20.18 0.06
C VAL A 10 5.93 21.13 1.07
N VAL A 11 6.07 20.70 2.32
CA VAL A 11 6.67 21.50 3.41
C VAL A 11 8.07 21.03 3.78
N ASP A 12 8.37 19.75 3.55
CA ASP A 12 9.66 19.18 3.88
C ASP A 12 10.00 18.00 2.96
N VAL A 13 11.28 17.89 2.60
CA VAL A 13 11.84 16.76 1.82
C VAL A 13 13.13 16.33 2.49
N ARG A 14 13.20 15.08 2.96
CA ARG A 14 14.40 14.50 3.60
C ARG A 14 15.00 13.40 2.75
N ARG A 15 16.33 13.37 2.67
CA ARG A 15 17.06 12.25 2.06
C ARG A 15 17.17 11.14 3.10
N GLU A 16 16.48 10.01 2.85
CA GLU A 16 16.48 8.84 3.75
C GLU A 16 17.61 7.88 3.40
N THR A 17 17.84 7.66 2.10
CA THR A 17 18.93 6.84 1.56
C THR A 17 19.43 7.47 0.26
N PRO A 18 20.53 7.01 -0.34
CA PRO A 18 20.99 7.54 -1.64
C PRO A 18 19.92 7.48 -2.75
N ASP A 19 18.96 6.54 -2.66
CA ASP A 19 17.91 6.30 -3.65
C ASP A 19 16.48 6.51 -3.12
N ALA A 20 16.32 7.16 -1.96
CA ALA A 20 14.99 7.42 -1.40
C ALA A 20 14.89 8.78 -0.69
N VAL A 21 13.73 9.41 -0.82
CA VAL A 21 13.34 10.62 -0.09
C VAL A 21 12.04 10.40 0.67
N SER A 22 11.86 11.13 1.78
CA SER A 22 10.54 11.30 2.38
C SER A 22 10.03 12.72 2.13
N ILE A 23 8.72 12.86 1.92
CA ILE A 23 8.04 14.10 1.53
C ILE A 23 6.90 14.34 2.50
N ALA A 24 6.88 15.50 3.15
CA ALA A 24 5.78 15.93 4.02
C ALA A 24 4.93 17.01 3.34
N PHE A 25 3.62 16.89 3.56
CA PHE A 25 2.62 17.79 3.00
C PHE A 25 1.97 18.65 4.09
N ALA A 26 1.71 19.93 3.79
CA ALA A 26 0.83 20.76 4.58
C ALA A 26 -0.62 20.42 4.24
N VAL A 27 -1.40 20.00 5.22
CA VAL A 27 -2.84 19.84 5.09
C VAL A 27 -3.51 21.13 5.58
N PRO A 28 -4.26 21.84 4.72
CA PRO A 28 -5.03 23.02 5.14
C PRO A 28 -6.05 22.66 6.24
N PRO A 29 -6.34 23.56 7.19
CA PRO A 29 -7.26 23.29 8.29
C PRO A 29 -8.64 22.79 7.84
N GLU A 30 -9.16 23.31 6.73
CA GLU A 30 -10.44 22.92 6.15
C GLU A 30 -10.48 21.50 5.61
N LEU A 31 -9.32 20.93 5.29
CA LEU A 31 -9.15 19.54 4.80
C LEU A 31 -8.68 18.58 5.90
N ALA A 32 -8.50 19.06 7.14
CA ALA A 32 -7.90 18.27 8.21
C ALA A 32 -8.65 16.95 8.47
N ASP A 33 -9.97 16.96 8.41
CA ASP A 33 -10.77 15.76 8.62
C ASP A 33 -10.67 14.76 7.47
N GLU A 34 -10.53 15.23 6.23
CA GLU A 34 -10.40 14.40 5.04
C GLU A 34 -9.04 13.69 4.97
N TYR A 35 -8.00 14.29 5.57
CA TYR A 35 -6.65 13.72 5.63
C TYR A 35 -6.32 13.02 6.95
N ARG A 36 -7.32 12.77 7.81
CA ARG A 36 -7.14 11.82 8.92
C ARG A 36 -6.90 10.44 8.34
N PHE A 37 -5.88 9.78 8.82
CA PHE A 37 -5.51 8.45 8.33
C PHE A 37 -5.48 7.42 9.45
N HIS A 38 -5.55 6.16 9.06
CA HIS A 38 -5.22 5.01 9.91
C HIS A 38 -3.80 4.53 9.59
N PRO A 39 -3.01 4.06 10.59
CA PRO A 39 -1.66 3.55 10.33
C PRO A 39 -1.69 2.45 9.30
N GLY A 40 -0.79 2.51 8.30
CA GLY A 40 -0.73 1.59 7.19
C GLY A 40 -1.48 2.02 5.92
N GLN A 41 -2.27 3.10 5.98
CA GLN A 41 -2.87 3.69 4.78
C GLN A 41 -1.83 4.36 3.86
N HIS A 42 -2.20 4.59 2.62
CA HIS A 42 -1.38 5.24 1.61
C HIS A 42 -2.07 6.48 1.02
N LEU A 43 -1.26 7.35 0.41
CA LEU A 43 -1.68 8.45 -0.44
C LEU A 43 -1.41 8.10 -1.89
N THR A 44 -2.32 8.47 -2.78
CA THR A 44 -2.04 8.51 -4.21
C THR A 44 -1.58 9.92 -4.57
N LEU A 45 -0.36 10.03 -5.04
CA LEU A 45 0.19 11.28 -5.57
C LEU A 45 -0.02 11.34 -7.08
N ARG A 46 -0.43 12.50 -7.58
CA ARG A 46 -0.66 12.76 -8.99
C ARG A 46 0.14 13.97 -9.44
N ARG A 47 0.76 13.89 -10.59
CA ARG A 47 1.38 15.03 -11.27
C ARG A 47 1.49 14.75 -12.76
N ASP A 48 1.38 15.82 -13.55
CA ASP A 48 1.77 15.77 -14.94
C ASP A 48 3.30 15.60 -15.05
N CYS A 49 3.73 14.57 -15.74
CA CYS A 49 5.12 14.32 -16.08
C CYS A 49 5.21 14.17 -17.60
N GLU A 50 5.79 15.17 -18.27
CA GLU A 50 5.98 15.17 -19.72
C GLU A 50 4.66 15.03 -20.52
N GLY A 51 3.59 15.67 -20.05
CA GLY A 51 2.25 15.60 -20.67
C GLY A 51 1.46 14.33 -20.34
N GLN A 52 1.90 13.55 -19.36
CA GLN A 52 1.21 12.37 -18.88
C GLN A 52 0.72 12.55 -17.44
N ASP A 53 -0.57 12.31 -17.20
CA ASP A 53 -1.12 12.21 -15.83
C ASP A 53 -0.61 10.92 -15.18
N ILE A 54 0.39 11.05 -14.31
CA ILE A 54 0.97 9.92 -13.61
C ILE A 54 0.51 9.90 -12.16
N ARG A 55 -0.08 8.78 -11.76
CA ARG A 55 -0.57 8.52 -10.38
C ARG A 55 0.24 7.39 -9.77
N ARG A 56 0.69 7.57 -8.51
CA ARG A 56 1.42 6.52 -7.77
C ARG A 56 1.02 6.54 -6.30
N SER A 57 0.78 5.34 -5.75
CA SER A 57 0.50 5.16 -4.32
C SER A 57 1.79 5.05 -3.53
N TYR A 58 1.84 5.74 -2.38
CA TYR A 58 2.92 5.68 -1.40
C TYR A 58 2.33 5.60 -0.01
N SER A 59 2.72 4.60 0.76
CA SER A 59 2.22 4.42 2.11
C SER A 59 2.66 5.57 3.02
N ILE A 60 1.76 6.00 3.89
CA ILE A 60 2.05 6.99 4.92
C ILE A 60 3.05 6.36 5.90
N CYS A 61 4.14 7.07 6.18
CA CYS A 61 5.19 6.62 7.09
C CYS A 61 5.21 7.40 8.41
N ALA A 62 4.34 8.40 8.57
CA ALA A 62 4.12 9.11 9.83
C ALA A 62 3.23 8.28 10.77
N GLY A 63 3.46 8.41 12.08
CA GLY A 63 2.55 7.93 13.11
C GLY A 63 1.39 8.90 13.37
N LEU A 64 0.34 8.43 14.02
CA LEU A 64 -0.86 9.23 14.32
C LEU A 64 -0.55 10.46 15.21
N ASP A 65 0.52 10.41 15.99
CA ASP A 65 0.91 11.47 16.94
C ASP A 65 2.03 12.37 16.40
N ASP A 66 2.54 12.10 15.19
CA ASP A 66 3.63 12.89 14.57
C ASP A 66 3.18 14.26 14.03
N ARG A 67 1.86 14.50 13.93
CA ARG A 67 1.27 15.74 13.41
C ARG A 67 1.77 16.15 12.04
N GLU A 68 2.14 15.18 11.23
CA GLU A 68 2.56 15.37 9.84
C GLU A 68 1.90 14.33 8.92
N LEU A 69 1.71 14.71 7.67
CA LEU A 69 1.32 13.80 6.60
C LEU A 69 2.54 13.57 5.73
N ARG A 70 3.18 12.40 5.86
CA ARG A 70 4.46 12.08 5.22
C ARG A 70 4.42 10.74 4.51
N VAL A 71 4.98 10.70 3.31
CA VAL A 71 5.24 9.47 2.55
C VAL A 71 6.72 9.35 2.24
N ALA A 72 7.18 8.15 1.86
CA ALA A 72 8.54 7.99 1.33
C ALA A 72 8.51 7.37 -0.07
N VAL A 73 9.40 7.86 -0.92
CA VAL A 73 9.51 7.50 -2.33
C VAL A 73 10.91 6.96 -2.60
N LYS A 74 11.01 5.66 -2.81
CA LYS A 74 12.23 5.03 -3.29
C LYS A 74 12.29 5.12 -4.81
N LYS A 75 13.44 5.52 -5.34
CA LYS A 75 13.68 5.63 -6.78
C LYS A 75 13.65 4.24 -7.42
N VAL A 76 12.87 4.11 -8.48
CA VAL A 76 12.78 2.92 -9.34
C VAL A 76 13.52 3.21 -10.63
N ASP A 77 14.35 2.29 -11.08
CA ASP A 77 15.08 2.44 -12.34
C ASP A 77 14.10 2.63 -13.51
N GLY A 78 14.26 3.71 -14.28
CA GLY A 78 13.35 4.08 -15.36
C GLY A 78 11.99 4.62 -14.92
N GLY A 79 11.73 4.75 -13.62
CA GLY A 79 10.48 5.27 -13.09
C GLY A 79 10.42 6.79 -13.12
N LEU A 80 9.59 7.38 -13.99
CA LEU A 80 9.46 8.85 -14.15
C LEU A 80 9.09 9.53 -12.83
N PHE A 81 8.00 9.10 -12.19
CA PHE A 81 7.48 9.74 -10.97
C PHE A 81 8.46 9.63 -9.79
N SER A 82 9.00 8.44 -9.55
CA SER A 82 9.94 8.22 -8.44
C SER A 82 11.27 8.97 -8.65
N THR A 83 11.72 9.11 -9.89
CA THR A 83 12.90 9.91 -10.25
C THR A 83 12.62 11.39 -9.99
N MET A 84 11.48 11.91 -10.45
CA MET A 84 11.06 13.29 -10.18
C MET A 84 11.00 13.58 -8.66
N CYS A 85 10.39 12.71 -7.88
CA CYS A 85 10.33 12.87 -6.42
C CYS A 85 11.72 12.94 -5.78
N ASN A 86 12.66 12.12 -6.25
CA ASN A 86 14.01 12.06 -5.68
C ASN A 86 14.94 13.22 -6.13
N GLU A 87 14.71 13.76 -7.32
CA GLU A 87 15.67 14.70 -7.94
C GLU A 87 15.13 16.12 -8.06
N ALA A 88 13.81 16.29 -8.24
CA ALA A 88 13.22 17.58 -8.57
C ALA A 88 12.33 18.19 -7.49
N VAL A 89 11.58 17.36 -6.72
CA VAL A 89 10.65 17.89 -5.70
C VAL A 89 11.37 18.61 -4.57
N ARG A 90 10.86 19.80 -4.22
CA ARG A 90 11.43 20.68 -3.19
C ARG A 90 10.32 21.22 -2.27
N PRO A 91 10.66 21.65 -1.04
CA PRO A 91 9.73 22.42 -0.21
C PRO A 91 9.21 23.65 -0.97
N GLY A 92 7.89 23.82 -0.96
CA GLY A 92 7.19 24.86 -1.71
C GLY A 92 6.45 24.37 -2.95
N ASP A 93 6.82 23.21 -3.48
CA ASP A 93 6.11 22.59 -4.62
C ASP A 93 4.67 22.23 -4.26
N MET A 94 3.82 22.19 -5.29
CA MET A 94 2.43 21.77 -5.19
C MET A 94 2.27 20.42 -5.89
N ILE A 95 1.64 19.47 -5.20
CA ILE A 95 1.37 18.11 -5.71
C ILE A 95 -0.08 17.77 -5.42
N ASP A 96 -0.76 17.16 -6.37
CA ASP A 96 -2.10 16.63 -6.14
C ASP A 96 -2.01 15.34 -5.33
N VAL A 97 -2.69 15.33 -4.20
CA VAL A 97 -2.67 14.24 -3.23
C VAL A 97 -4.10 13.77 -3.02
N MET A 98 -4.35 12.49 -3.23
CA MET A 98 -5.64 11.87 -2.91
C MET A 98 -5.76 11.68 -1.40
N THR A 99 -6.99 11.80 -0.87
CA THR A 99 -7.30 11.47 0.52
C THR A 99 -6.81 10.06 0.88
N PRO A 100 -6.43 9.77 2.15
CA PRO A 100 -5.85 8.50 2.57
C PRO A 100 -6.73 7.30 2.19
N GLN A 101 -6.12 6.28 1.62
CA GLN A 101 -6.77 5.04 1.18
C GLN A 101 -6.03 3.81 1.73
N GLY A 102 -6.64 2.63 1.62
CA GLY A 102 -6.02 1.37 2.00
C GLY A 102 -6.48 0.84 3.36
N ARG A 103 -6.22 -0.46 3.57
CA ARG A 103 -6.69 -1.21 4.75
C ARG A 103 -5.59 -2.00 5.45
N PHE A 104 -4.36 -1.85 4.99
CA PHE A 104 -3.21 -2.49 5.59
C PHE A 104 -2.90 -1.82 6.92
N GLY A 105 -3.53 -2.30 8.01
CA GLY A 105 -3.28 -1.73 9.32
C GLY A 105 -4.31 -2.11 10.37
N VAL A 106 -4.15 -1.51 11.53
CA VAL A 106 -5.05 -1.62 12.68
C VAL A 106 -5.29 -0.25 13.28
N VAL A 107 -6.43 -0.10 13.94
CA VAL A 107 -6.68 1.05 14.81
C VAL A 107 -6.13 0.72 16.19
N PRO A 108 -5.13 1.46 16.70
CA PRO A 108 -4.60 1.21 18.03
C PRO A 108 -5.64 1.46 19.13
N GLU A 109 -5.68 0.56 20.12
CA GLU A 109 -6.61 0.61 21.26
C GLU A 109 -5.81 0.73 22.56
N PRO A 110 -6.03 1.76 23.40
CA PRO A 110 -5.20 2.04 24.56
C PRO A 110 -5.08 0.91 25.59
N ASP A 111 -6.12 0.08 25.70
CA ASP A 111 -6.17 -1.04 26.65
C ASP A 111 -5.72 -2.38 26.05
N ALA A 112 -5.25 -2.36 24.78
CA ALA A 112 -4.78 -3.57 24.12
C ALA A 112 -3.41 -4.02 24.63
N ALA A 113 -3.23 -5.35 24.75
CA ALA A 113 -1.99 -6.00 25.10
C ALA A 113 -1.66 -7.06 24.03
N ARG A 114 -1.23 -6.61 22.85
CA ARG A 114 -1.09 -7.42 21.63
C ARG A 114 0.38 -7.70 21.30
N ASN A 115 0.61 -8.84 20.64
CA ASN A 115 1.89 -9.20 20.02
C ASN A 115 1.81 -8.94 18.52
N TYR A 116 2.52 -7.93 18.07
CA TYR A 116 2.63 -7.54 16.67
C TYR A 116 3.92 -8.07 16.06
N VAL A 117 3.83 -8.58 14.84
CA VAL A 117 4.99 -8.97 14.04
C VAL A 117 4.93 -8.24 12.70
N ALA A 118 6.02 -7.66 12.25
CA ALA A 118 6.15 -7.16 10.89
C ALA A 118 7.36 -7.79 10.21
N ILE A 119 7.17 -8.17 8.93
CA ILE A 119 8.22 -8.64 8.04
C ILE A 119 8.23 -7.73 6.83
N ALA A 120 9.26 -6.90 6.72
CA ALA A 120 9.37 -5.88 5.69
C ALA A 120 10.67 -6.01 4.90
N ALA A 121 10.68 -5.56 3.64
CA ALA A 121 11.92 -5.38 2.89
C ALA A 121 11.92 -4.09 2.07
N GLY A 122 13.05 -3.38 2.10
CA GLY A 122 13.25 -2.13 1.38
C GLY A 122 12.17 -1.08 1.72
N SER A 123 11.47 -0.57 0.70
CA SER A 123 10.39 0.41 0.89
C SER A 123 9.15 -0.12 1.59
N GLY A 124 8.98 -1.45 1.72
CA GLY A 124 7.90 -2.04 2.50
C GLY A 124 7.90 -1.66 3.99
N ILE A 125 8.96 -0.99 4.46
CA ILE A 125 9.00 -0.42 5.81
C ILE A 125 8.02 0.76 5.99
N THR A 126 7.59 1.43 4.92
CA THR A 126 6.81 2.68 5.04
C THR A 126 5.51 2.50 5.83
N PRO A 127 4.59 1.57 5.50
CA PRO A 127 3.40 1.36 6.28
C PRO A 127 3.70 0.79 7.67
N ILE A 128 4.76 -0.03 7.78
CA ILE A 128 5.19 -0.62 9.04
C ILE A 128 5.69 0.45 10.01
N LEU A 129 6.41 1.47 9.55
CA LEU A 129 6.87 2.56 10.40
C LEU A 129 5.68 3.35 10.98
N SER A 130 4.66 3.60 10.17
CA SER A 130 3.41 4.23 10.63
C SER A 130 2.73 3.42 11.73
N LEU A 131 2.65 2.08 11.55
CA LEU A 131 2.11 1.15 12.54
C LEU A 131 2.96 1.15 13.83
N LEU A 132 4.28 1.00 13.72
CA LEU A 132 5.21 1.00 14.85
C LEU A 132 5.05 2.25 15.71
N ARG A 133 5.11 3.44 15.09
CA ARG A 133 4.96 4.72 15.77
C ARG A 133 3.62 4.85 16.48
N SER A 134 2.55 4.44 15.81
CA SER A 134 1.19 4.58 16.34
C SER A 134 0.89 3.58 17.46
N VAL A 135 1.20 2.29 17.24
CA VAL A 135 0.92 1.22 18.19
C VAL A 135 1.75 1.39 19.46
N LEU A 136 3.07 1.59 19.35
CA LEU A 136 3.95 1.68 20.52
C LEU A 136 3.66 2.88 21.41
N ILE A 137 3.09 3.97 20.86
CA ILE A 137 2.67 5.15 21.64
C ILE A 137 1.31 4.91 22.27
N ARG A 138 0.35 4.36 21.54
CA ARG A 138 -1.06 4.31 21.95
C ARG A 138 -1.46 3.04 22.68
N GLU A 139 -0.69 1.95 22.52
CA GLU A 139 -0.90 0.68 23.21
C GLU A 139 0.29 0.38 24.15
N PRO A 140 0.27 0.85 25.41
CA PRO A 140 1.42 0.77 26.31
C PRO A 140 1.82 -0.67 26.67
N ASP A 141 0.89 -1.63 26.63
CA ASP A 141 1.12 -3.03 26.99
C ASP A 141 1.40 -3.94 25.79
N SER A 142 1.31 -3.40 24.58
CA SER A 142 1.59 -4.14 23.35
C SER A 142 3.10 -4.21 23.05
N ARG A 143 3.49 -5.30 22.36
CA ARG A 143 4.87 -5.59 21.95
C ARG A 143 4.93 -5.72 20.44
N PHE A 144 6.06 -5.33 19.84
CA PHE A 144 6.26 -5.35 18.40
C PHE A 144 7.61 -5.96 18.04
N MET A 145 7.62 -6.92 17.10
CA MET A 145 8.85 -7.42 16.46
C MET A 145 8.84 -7.00 14.99
N LEU A 146 9.96 -6.45 14.54
CA LEU A 146 10.22 -6.13 13.14
C LEU A 146 11.40 -6.98 12.62
N ILE A 147 11.17 -7.74 11.56
CA ILE A 147 12.20 -8.39 10.74
C ILE A 147 12.32 -7.56 9.45
N TYR A 148 13.46 -6.87 9.27
CA TYR A 148 13.62 -5.89 8.20
C TYR A 148 14.79 -6.20 7.27
N GLY A 149 14.46 -6.63 6.04
CA GLY A 149 15.41 -6.98 4.99
C GLY A 149 15.84 -5.79 4.14
N ASN A 150 17.15 -5.66 3.92
CA ASN A 150 17.75 -4.67 3.03
C ASN A 150 18.94 -5.26 2.27
N ARG A 151 19.47 -4.52 1.28
CA ARG A 151 20.70 -4.96 0.58
C ARG A 151 21.91 -4.76 1.47
N THR A 152 22.10 -3.54 1.96
CA THR A 152 23.21 -3.12 2.84
C THR A 152 22.69 -2.19 3.92
N ALA A 153 23.50 -1.85 4.91
CA ALA A 153 23.16 -0.91 5.96
C ALA A 153 22.84 0.50 5.43
N LYS A 154 23.39 0.89 4.28
CA LYS A 154 23.13 2.18 3.62
C LYS A 154 21.75 2.24 2.95
N ASP A 155 21.15 1.08 2.66
CA ASP A 155 19.84 0.96 2.03
C ASP A 155 18.70 0.92 3.04
N ILE A 156 19.01 0.95 4.35
CA ILE A 156 17.99 0.92 5.42
C ILE A 156 17.28 2.27 5.47
N LEU A 157 16.03 2.31 4.96
CA LEU A 157 15.19 3.49 5.11
C LEU A 157 14.82 3.67 6.60
N PHE A 158 14.80 4.94 7.04
CA PHE A 158 14.42 5.32 8.41
C PHE A 158 15.27 4.67 9.50
N LYS A 159 16.55 4.41 9.23
CA LYS A 159 17.46 3.75 10.17
C LYS A 159 17.48 4.45 11.51
N GLU A 160 17.74 5.78 11.52
CA GLU A 160 17.79 6.58 12.75
C GLU A 160 16.45 6.58 13.50
N ALA A 161 15.34 6.72 12.77
CA ALA A 161 14.00 6.68 13.38
C ALA A 161 13.67 5.33 14.02
N LEU A 162 14.15 4.22 13.44
CA LEU A 162 13.98 2.87 14.04
C LEU A 162 14.88 2.69 15.26
N GLU A 163 16.09 3.24 15.26
CA GLU A 163 17.00 3.26 16.40
C GLU A 163 16.39 4.09 17.55
N ASP A 164 15.88 5.30 17.29
CA ASP A 164 15.19 6.13 18.28
C ASP A 164 13.96 5.45 18.89
N LEU A 165 13.15 4.77 18.05
CA LEU A 165 11.99 4.00 18.52
C LEU A 165 12.42 2.83 19.40
N LYS A 166 13.49 2.13 19.05
CA LYS A 166 14.03 1.02 19.82
C LYS A 166 14.54 1.49 21.19
N ASP A 167 15.23 2.63 21.23
CA ASP A 167 15.73 3.21 22.48
C ASP A 167 14.57 3.69 23.37
N ARG A 168 13.55 4.31 22.77
CA ARG A 168 12.37 4.78 23.48
C ARG A 168 11.50 3.66 24.05
N PHE A 169 11.39 2.54 23.34
CA PHE A 169 10.50 1.43 23.68
C PHE A 169 11.25 0.14 24.01
N LEU A 170 12.35 0.26 24.75
CA LEU A 170 13.14 -0.88 25.23
C LEU A 170 12.23 -1.92 25.91
N GLY A 171 12.41 -3.19 25.54
CA GLY A 171 11.60 -4.31 26.02
C GLY A 171 10.25 -4.51 25.32
N ARG A 172 9.78 -3.55 24.53
CA ARG A 172 8.55 -3.68 23.74
C ARG A 172 8.78 -3.71 22.23
N LEU A 173 9.88 -3.14 21.73
CA LEU A 173 10.27 -3.19 20.32
C LEU A 173 11.53 -4.00 20.12
N VAL A 174 11.42 -5.03 19.27
CA VAL A 174 12.55 -5.82 18.80
C VAL A 174 12.72 -5.58 17.30
N VAL A 175 13.91 -5.20 16.85
CA VAL A 175 14.22 -4.98 15.42
C VAL A 175 15.38 -5.87 15.03
N HIS A 176 15.16 -6.72 14.02
CA HIS A 176 16.17 -7.56 13.37
C HIS A 176 16.42 -7.08 11.95
N HIS A 177 17.62 -6.56 11.68
CA HIS A 177 18.05 -6.21 10.33
C HIS A 177 18.68 -7.43 9.65
N VAL A 178 18.16 -7.80 8.47
CA VAL A 178 18.69 -8.87 7.63
C VAL A 178 19.29 -8.25 6.37
N LEU A 179 20.60 -8.45 6.13
CA LEU A 179 21.31 -7.82 5.01
C LEU A 179 21.70 -8.86 3.96
N SER A 180 21.27 -8.62 2.71
CA SER A 180 21.46 -9.61 1.63
C SER A 180 22.76 -9.44 0.83
N ARG A 181 23.45 -8.30 0.97
CA ARG A 181 24.68 -7.97 0.24
C ARG A 181 25.78 -7.38 1.12
N GLU A 182 25.61 -7.48 2.42
CA GLU A 182 26.59 -7.04 3.42
C GLU A 182 26.67 -8.11 4.51
N GLN A 183 27.91 -8.50 4.86
CA GLN A 183 28.17 -9.53 5.87
C GLN A 183 27.99 -8.97 7.27
N GLN A 184 27.24 -9.66 8.11
CA GLN A 184 27.08 -9.40 9.53
C GLN A 184 27.74 -10.53 10.34
N GLU A 185 28.10 -10.27 11.60
CA GLU A 185 28.76 -11.23 12.48
C GLU A 185 27.89 -12.48 12.75
N ILE A 186 26.57 -12.28 12.86
CA ILE A 186 25.60 -13.34 13.13
C ILE A 186 25.03 -13.84 11.80
N GLU A 187 25.31 -15.11 11.46
CA GLU A 187 24.91 -15.72 10.19
C GLU A 187 23.41 -15.66 9.93
N LEU A 188 22.59 -15.75 10.99
CA LEU A 188 21.12 -15.64 10.90
C LEU A 188 20.65 -14.34 10.19
N PHE A 189 21.43 -13.26 10.31
CA PHE A 189 21.08 -11.96 9.72
C PHE A 189 21.67 -11.73 8.33
N ASN A 190 22.36 -12.72 7.76
CA ASN A 190 22.92 -12.64 6.40
C ASN A 190 21.98 -13.24 5.36
N GLY A 191 21.98 -12.67 4.15
CA GLY A 191 21.17 -13.16 3.03
C GLY A 191 19.79 -12.57 2.97
N ARG A 192 18.85 -13.28 2.35
CA ARG A 192 17.44 -12.88 2.26
C ARG A 192 16.64 -13.38 3.45
N ILE A 193 15.53 -12.74 3.73
CA ILE A 193 14.52 -13.24 4.67
C ILE A 193 13.88 -14.47 4.01
N ASP A 194 13.93 -15.60 4.67
CA ASP A 194 13.39 -16.89 4.27
C ASP A 194 12.60 -17.54 5.43
N ALA A 195 11.94 -18.66 5.15
CA ALA A 195 11.10 -19.37 6.10
C ALA A 195 11.87 -19.78 7.38
N ASP A 196 13.12 -20.25 7.24
CA ASP A 196 13.92 -20.73 8.37
C ASP A 196 14.31 -19.58 9.31
N LYS A 197 14.72 -18.43 8.74
CA LYS A 197 15.02 -17.22 9.52
C LYS A 197 13.80 -16.71 10.28
N ILE A 198 12.64 -16.67 9.60
CA ILE A 198 11.38 -16.25 10.20
C ILE A 198 11.05 -17.15 11.39
N GLU A 199 11.10 -18.46 11.22
CA GLU A 199 10.80 -19.43 12.27
C GLU A 199 11.72 -19.28 13.49
N VAL A 200 13.05 -19.15 13.25
CA VAL A 200 14.03 -18.99 14.35
C VAL A 200 13.79 -17.69 15.10
N LEU A 201 13.57 -16.59 14.39
CA LEU A 201 13.37 -15.27 15.01
C LEU A 201 12.06 -15.19 15.80
N LEU A 202 10.97 -15.76 15.27
CA LEU A 202 9.68 -15.79 15.97
C LEU A 202 9.76 -16.54 17.31
N LYS A 203 10.57 -17.61 17.42
CA LYS A 203 10.76 -18.37 18.66
C LYS A 203 11.28 -17.50 19.81
N SER A 204 12.03 -16.44 19.51
CA SER A 204 12.57 -15.51 20.52
C SER A 204 11.58 -14.45 20.98
N PHE A 205 10.44 -14.33 20.31
CA PHE A 205 9.45 -13.25 20.56
C PHE A 205 8.16 -13.76 21.20
N ALA A 206 7.40 -14.56 20.44
CA ALA A 206 6.15 -15.15 20.91
C ALA A 206 5.84 -16.43 20.09
N PRO A 207 5.10 -17.40 20.66
CA PRO A 207 4.51 -18.47 19.85
C PRO A 207 3.64 -17.90 18.73
N ALA A 208 3.74 -18.43 17.53
CA ALA A 208 3.00 -17.93 16.37
C ALA A 208 1.47 -17.89 16.57
N SER A 209 0.93 -18.85 17.36
CA SER A 209 -0.48 -18.89 17.74
C SER A 209 -0.91 -17.74 18.68
N LYS A 210 0.03 -16.95 19.21
CA LYS A 210 -0.21 -15.77 20.05
C LYS A 210 0.14 -14.46 19.35
N ILE A 211 0.37 -14.49 18.05
CA ILE A 211 0.53 -13.29 17.24
C ILE A 211 -0.87 -12.76 16.93
N ASP A 212 -1.17 -11.57 17.41
CA ASP A 212 -2.48 -10.93 17.22
C ASP A 212 -2.57 -10.29 15.83
N HIS A 213 -1.45 -9.72 15.34
CA HIS A 213 -1.37 -9.18 13.98
C HIS A 213 0.03 -9.39 13.40
N ALA A 214 0.10 -9.92 12.19
CA ALA A 214 1.31 -10.04 11.39
C ALA A 214 1.18 -9.19 10.12
N PHE A 215 2.12 -8.29 9.87
CA PHE A 215 2.14 -7.37 8.73
C PHE A 215 3.28 -7.72 7.77
N LEU A 216 2.95 -8.03 6.52
CA LEU A 216 3.91 -8.46 5.50
C LEU A 216 3.93 -7.44 4.36
N CYS A 217 5.09 -6.79 4.13
CA CYS A 217 5.23 -5.81 3.05
C CYS A 217 6.63 -5.84 2.42
N GLY A 218 6.70 -6.11 1.10
CA GLY A 218 7.95 -6.21 0.36
C GLY A 218 7.83 -7.01 -0.93
N PRO A 219 8.91 -7.68 -1.37
CA PRO A 219 8.89 -8.55 -2.56
C PRO A 219 7.94 -9.73 -2.41
N GLY A 220 7.23 -10.09 -3.49
CA GLY A 220 6.20 -11.14 -3.48
C GLY A 220 6.68 -12.47 -2.90
N ALA A 221 7.84 -12.97 -3.36
CA ALA A 221 8.38 -14.24 -2.86
C ALA A 221 8.64 -14.24 -1.33
N MET A 222 9.12 -13.10 -0.77
CA MET A 222 9.29 -12.97 0.69
C MET A 222 7.93 -13.00 1.41
N ILE A 223 6.94 -12.35 0.85
CA ILE A 223 5.58 -12.30 1.41
C ILE A 223 4.98 -13.71 1.42
N ASP A 224 5.10 -14.44 0.31
CA ASP A 224 4.56 -15.80 0.17
C ASP A 224 5.22 -16.77 1.17
N ASP A 225 6.55 -16.73 1.30
CA ASP A 225 7.31 -17.51 2.28
C ASP A 225 6.89 -17.16 3.71
N ALA A 226 6.74 -15.87 4.02
CA ALA A 226 6.35 -15.40 5.34
C ALA A 226 4.92 -15.83 5.69
N LYS A 227 3.97 -15.65 4.76
CA LYS A 227 2.58 -16.09 4.92
C LYS A 227 2.50 -17.60 5.18
N ALA A 228 3.15 -18.40 4.33
CA ALA A 228 3.16 -19.85 4.46
C ALA A 228 3.76 -20.29 5.81
N THR A 229 4.87 -19.66 6.23
CA THR A 229 5.55 -19.97 7.50
C THR A 229 4.68 -19.62 8.70
N LEU A 230 4.12 -18.41 8.76
CA LEU A 230 3.24 -17.97 9.85
C LEU A 230 2.01 -18.89 9.96
N THR A 231 1.37 -19.21 8.84
CA THR A 231 0.20 -20.12 8.80
C THR A 231 0.58 -21.51 9.31
N ARG A 232 1.69 -22.08 8.85
CA ARG A 232 2.20 -23.38 9.29
C ARG A 232 2.51 -23.41 10.79
N LEU A 233 3.00 -22.31 11.34
CA LEU A 233 3.32 -22.17 12.75
C LEU A 233 2.10 -21.87 13.63
N GLY A 234 0.91 -21.67 13.05
CA GLY A 234 -0.36 -21.54 13.75
C GLY A 234 -0.88 -20.11 13.93
N THR A 235 -0.33 -19.13 13.21
CA THR A 235 -0.95 -17.78 13.15
C THR A 235 -2.24 -17.88 12.34
N PRO A 236 -3.40 -17.44 12.88
CA PRO A 236 -4.66 -17.47 12.16
C PRO A 236 -4.59 -16.59 10.88
N GLN A 237 -5.21 -17.06 9.81
CA GLN A 237 -5.14 -16.36 8.51
C GLN A 237 -5.68 -14.92 8.58
N GLY A 238 -6.76 -14.67 9.33
CA GLY A 238 -7.32 -13.32 9.53
C GLY A 238 -6.43 -12.38 10.35
N HIS A 239 -5.32 -12.88 10.92
CA HIS A 239 -4.32 -12.10 11.64
C HIS A 239 -3.11 -11.73 10.75
N ILE A 240 -3.07 -12.20 9.51
CA ILE A 240 -1.96 -11.96 8.56
C ILE A 240 -2.42 -10.93 7.53
N HIS A 241 -1.84 -9.74 7.60
CA HIS A 241 -2.11 -8.61 6.71
C HIS A 241 -1.00 -8.48 5.69
N ILE A 242 -1.35 -8.29 4.42
CA ILE A 242 -0.40 -8.29 3.30
C ILE A 242 -0.57 -7.04 2.46
N GLU A 243 0.55 -6.40 2.09
CA GLU A 243 0.58 -5.33 1.09
C GLU A 243 1.72 -5.58 0.09
N TYR A 244 1.40 -5.68 -1.20
CA TYR A 244 2.38 -5.86 -2.27
C TYR A 244 2.79 -4.52 -2.86
N PHE A 245 4.11 -4.26 -2.97
CA PHE A 245 4.64 -3.01 -3.57
C PHE A 245 5.20 -3.20 -4.97
N SER A 246 5.52 -4.42 -5.38
CA SER A 246 6.05 -4.71 -6.71
C SER A 246 5.48 -6.00 -7.27
N THR A 247 5.46 -6.06 -8.58
CA THR A 247 5.11 -7.26 -9.35
C THR A 247 6.32 -8.17 -9.62
N ASP A 248 7.48 -7.91 -8.99
CA ASP A 248 8.67 -8.73 -9.18
C ASP A 248 8.39 -10.18 -8.71
N GLY A 249 8.30 -11.08 -9.68
CA GLY A 249 7.93 -12.49 -9.46
C GLY A 249 6.42 -12.78 -9.51
N VAL A 250 5.59 -11.78 -9.70
CA VAL A 250 4.14 -11.94 -9.87
C VAL A 250 3.81 -11.89 -11.36
N PRO A 251 3.00 -12.81 -11.90
CA PRO A 251 2.61 -12.77 -13.29
C PRO A 251 1.89 -11.45 -13.62
N VAL A 252 2.49 -10.62 -14.45
CA VAL A 252 1.78 -9.47 -15.02
C VAL A 252 0.79 -10.03 -16.04
N ALA A 253 -0.50 -9.76 -15.87
CA ALA A 253 -1.47 -10.13 -16.90
C ALA A 253 -1.04 -9.50 -18.25
N PRO A 254 -1.08 -10.24 -19.34
CA PRO A 254 -0.77 -9.69 -20.65
C PRO A 254 -1.66 -8.47 -20.89
N ARG A 255 -1.03 -7.36 -21.26
CA ARG A 255 -1.76 -6.15 -21.66
C ARG A 255 -2.64 -6.53 -22.84
N ARG A 256 -3.95 -6.69 -22.61
CA ARG A 256 -4.90 -6.90 -23.72
C ARG A 256 -4.91 -5.63 -24.58
N PRO A 257 -5.28 -5.74 -25.87
CA PRO A 257 -5.25 -4.62 -26.80
C PRO A 257 -5.88 -3.37 -26.18
N SER A 258 -5.23 -2.24 -26.34
CA SER A 258 -5.78 -0.96 -25.88
C SER A 258 -7.04 -0.62 -26.68
N ALA A 259 -7.94 0.18 -26.12
CA ALA A 259 -9.15 0.68 -26.80
C ALA A 259 -8.90 1.35 -28.17
N LYS A 260 -7.66 1.57 -28.56
CA LYS A 260 -7.29 2.07 -29.91
C LYS A 260 -7.56 1.04 -31.03
N ASP A 261 -7.67 -0.25 -30.67
CA ASP A 261 -7.93 -1.34 -31.60
C ASP A 261 -9.38 -1.87 -31.48
N ALA A 262 -10.16 -1.35 -30.53
CA ALA A 262 -11.56 -1.73 -30.32
C ALA A 262 -12.48 -1.02 -31.31
N GLY A 263 -13.49 -1.73 -31.79
CA GLY A 263 -14.54 -1.15 -32.65
C GLY A 263 -15.31 -0.05 -31.88
N GLU A 264 -15.89 0.90 -32.60
CA GLU A 264 -16.65 2.03 -32.01
C GLU A 264 -17.97 1.63 -31.33
N THR A 265 -18.39 0.36 -31.44
CA THR A 265 -19.66 -0.12 -30.88
C THR A 265 -19.48 -0.65 -29.47
N PRO A 266 -20.23 -0.10 -28.48
CA PRO A 266 -20.19 -0.61 -27.12
C PRO A 266 -20.63 -2.08 -27.04
N VAL A 267 -19.90 -2.86 -26.27
CA VAL A 267 -20.22 -4.28 -25.98
C VAL A 267 -20.99 -4.43 -24.67
N ALA A 268 -20.87 -3.43 -23.78
CA ALA A 268 -21.55 -3.40 -22.48
C ALA A 268 -21.77 -1.96 -21.99
N HIS A 269 -22.52 -1.81 -20.91
CA HIS A 269 -22.72 -0.54 -20.18
C HIS A 269 -22.39 -0.72 -18.71
N ALA A 270 -21.56 0.16 -18.16
CA ALA A 270 -21.33 0.27 -16.72
C ALA A 270 -22.16 1.42 -16.15
N HIS A 271 -23.11 1.07 -15.27
CA HIS A 271 -23.87 2.04 -14.48
C HIS A 271 -23.08 2.26 -13.18
N VAL A 272 -22.45 3.42 -13.05
CA VAL A 272 -21.52 3.73 -11.97
C VAL A 272 -22.13 4.77 -11.03
N THR A 273 -22.15 4.47 -9.72
CA THR A 273 -22.42 5.44 -8.66
C THR A 273 -21.08 5.94 -8.10
N LEU A 274 -20.91 7.28 -8.08
CA LEU A 274 -19.74 7.93 -7.51
C LEU A 274 -20.15 9.28 -6.90
N HIS A 275 -19.86 9.49 -5.61
CA HIS A 275 -20.22 10.69 -4.84
C HIS A 275 -21.72 11.05 -4.95
N GLY A 276 -22.60 10.05 -4.88
CA GLY A 276 -24.04 10.19 -5.02
C GLY A 276 -24.53 10.51 -6.45
N SER A 277 -23.63 10.59 -7.41
CA SER A 277 -23.96 10.81 -8.83
C SER A 277 -23.95 9.50 -9.60
N ALA A 278 -24.93 9.33 -10.51
CA ALA A 278 -25.03 8.15 -11.36
C ALA A 278 -24.54 8.46 -12.79
N TYR A 279 -23.71 7.59 -13.32
CA TYR A 279 -23.14 7.66 -14.65
C TYR A 279 -23.49 6.42 -15.44
N ASN A 280 -23.77 6.56 -16.74
CA ASN A 280 -23.89 5.43 -17.66
C ASN A 280 -22.73 5.49 -18.65
N ILE A 281 -21.81 4.54 -18.54
CA ILE A 281 -20.55 4.51 -19.27
C ILE A 281 -20.59 3.37 -20.29
N PRO A 282 -20.66 3.67 -21.61
CA PRO A 282 -20.55 2.64 -22.61
C PRO A 282 -19.13 2.06 -22.61
N MET A 283 -19.00 0.74 -22.59
CA MET A 283 -17.73 0.02 -22.57
C MET A 283 -17.43 -0.63 -23.91
N LEU A 284 -16.22 -0.45 -24.41
CA LEU A 284 -15.72 -1.08 -25.64
C LEU A 284 -15.06 -2.43 -25.32
N GLU A 285 -14.86 -3.25 -26.35
CA GLU A 285 -14.23 -4.55 -26.18
C GLU A 285 -12.84 -4.45 -25.56
N GLY A 286 -12.58 -5.22 -24.51
CA GLY A 286 -11.31 -5.27 -23.80
C GLY A 286 -11.07 -4.15 -22.79
N GLU A 287 -11.92 -3.12 -22.71
CA GLU A 287 -11.80 -2.06 -21.72
C GLU A 287 -12.07 -2.57 -20.29
N THR A 288 -11.32 -2.04 -19.34
CA THR A 288 -11.70 -2.09 -17.92
C THR A 288 -12.68 -0.96 -17.61
N ILE A 289 -13.34 -1.04 -16.46
CA ILE A 289 -14.26 0.03 -16.01
C ILE A 289 -13.52 1.37 -15.91
N ILE A 290 -12.26 1.38 -15.43
CA ILE A 290 -11.42 2.59 -15.37
C ILE A 290 -11.11 3.14 -16.77
N ASP A 291 -10.75 2.27 -17.73
CA ASP A 291 -10.43 2.71 -19.10
C ASP A 291 -11.66 3.37 -19.77
N ALA A 292 -12.85 2.77 -19.59
CA ALA A 292 -14.10 3.31 -20.11
C ALA A 292 -14.47 4.64 -19.43
N GLY A 293 -14.27 4.75 -18.11
CA GLY A 293 -14.47 6.00 -17.36
C GLY A 293 -13.59 7.12 -17.88
N GLU A 294 -12.28 6.88 -18.04
CA GLU A 294 -11.34 7.88 -18.60
C GLU A 294 -11.75 8.33 -20.01
N ARG A 295 -12.09 7.38 -20.89
CA ARG A 295 -12.56 7.69 -22.25
C ARG A 295 -13.83 8.53 -22.22
N ALA A 296 -14.73 8.30 -21.25
CA ALA A 296 -15.95 9.08 -21.06
C ALA A 296 -15.73 10.43 -20.33
N GLY A 297 -14.50 10.75 -19.91
CA GLY A 297 -14.19 11.97 -19.17
C GLY A 297 -14.68 11.95 -17.71
N ILE A 298 -14.94 10.77 -17.16
CA ILE A 298 -15.37 10.57 -15.77
C ILE A 298 -14.16 10.15 -14.94
N GLU A 299 -13.82 10.97 -13.95
CA GLU A 299 -12.66 10.72 -13.08
C GLU A 299 -13.01 9.70 -11.99
N LEU A 300 -12.84 8.42 -12.31
CA LEU A 300 -12.99 7.33 -11.34
C LEU A 300 -11.73 7.21 -10.46
N PRO A 301 -11.88 6.76 -9.20
CA PRO A 301 -10.72 6.57 -8.31
C PRO A 301 -9.80 5.45 -8.81
N TYR A 302 -8.52 5.73 -9.05
CA TYR A 302 -7.49 4.72 -9.33
C TYR A 302 -6.08 5.24 -9.06
N SER A 303 -5.12 4.31 -8.98
CA SER A 303 -3.69 4.62 -8.89
C SER A 303 -2.82 3.60 -9.64
N CYS A 304 -2.56 2.41 -9.09
CA CYS A 304 -1.56 1.47 -9.59
C CYS A 304 -1.92 0.79 -10.93
N ARG A 305 -3.21 0.67 -11.27
CA ARG A 305 -3.74 -0.11 -12.42
C ARG A 305 -3.25 -1.56 -12.49
N GLY A 306 -2.66 -2.08 -11.41
CA GLY A 306 -2.07 -3.43 -11.33
C GLY A 306 -2.74 -4.35 -10.31
N GLY A 307 -3.90 -4.00 -9.77
CA GLY A 307 -4.63 -4.83 -8.81
C GLY A 307 -4.04 -4.89 -7.40
N MET A 308 -3.14 -3.94 -7.02
CA MET A 308 -2.39 -3.98 -5.76
C MET A 308 -2.82 -2.96 -4.71
N CYS A 309 -3.36 -1.77 -5.11
CA CYS A 309 -3.50 -0.65 -4.16
C CYS A 309 -4.91 -0.44 -3.61
N CYS A 310 -5.89 -1.21 -4.01
CA CYS A 310 -7.32 -1.06 -3.66
C CYS A 310 -7.95 0.33 -3.92
N THR A 311 -7.23 1.31 -4.46
CA THR A 311 -7.78 2.65 -4.72
C THR A 311 -9.00 2.61 -5.65
N CYS A 312 -9.04 1.65 -6.58
CA CYS A 312 -10.14 1.46 -7.53
C CYS A 312 -11.17 0.43 -7.07
N ARG A 313 -11.23 0.12 -5.77
CA ARG A 313 -12.20 -0.82 -5.22
C ARG A 313 -13.59 -0.25 -5.30
N ALA A 314 -14.55 -1.04 -5.76
CA ALA A 314 -15.96 -0.69 -5.80
C ALA A 314 -16.83 -1.94 -5.61
N LYS A 315 -18.08 -1.75 -5.23
CA LYS A 315 -19.06 -2.82 -5.10
C LYS A 315 -19.68 -3.13 -6.45
N LEU A 316 -19.62 -4.37 -6.90
CA LEU A 316 -20.41 -4.87 -8.01
C LEU A 316 -21.81 -5.22 -7.47
N VAL A 317 -22.78 -4.36 -7.74
CA VAL A 317 -24.15 -4.50 -7.26
C VAL A 317 -24.94 -5.48 -8.15
N SER A 318 -24.68 -5.48 -9.46
CA SER A 318 -25.28 -6.43 -10.40
C SER A 318 -24.43 -6.61 -11.65
N GLY A 319 -24.68 -7.72 -12.37
CA GLY A 319 -23.90 -8.15 -13.51
C GLY A 319 -22.70 -9.00 -13.11
N GLU A 320 -21.88 -9.36 -14.09
CA GLU A 320 -20.67 -10.18 -13.90
C GLU A 320 -19.48 -9.53 -14.58
N VAL A 321 -18.30 -9.64 -13.95
CA VAL A 321 -17.02 -9.15 -14.48
C VAL A 321 -15.93 -10.20 -14.38
N ASP A 322 -15.00 -10.18 -15.32
CA ASP A 322 -13.72 -10.89 -15.25
C ASP A 322 -12.66 -9.95 -14.66
N MET A 323 -12.07 -10.34 -13.56
CA MET A 323 -11.02 -9.57 -12.88
C MET A 323 -9.66 -10.23 -13.14
N ALA A 324 -8.85 -9.63 -13.99
CA ALA A 324 -7.60 -10.22 -14.49
C ALA A 324 -6.56 -10.46 -13.39
N LEU A 325 -6.44 -9.54 -12.43
CA LEU A 325 -5.49 -9.60 -11.31
C LEU A 325 -6.14 -9.11 -10.02
N ASN A 326 -5.87 -9.81 -8.93
CA ASN A 326 -6.24 -9.39 -7.59
C ASN A 326 -5.15 -9.75 -6.58
N TYR A 327 -4.45 -8.74 -6.06
CA TYR A 327 -3.44 -8.89 -5.01
C TYR A 327 -3.84 -8.22 -3.70
N SER A 328 -4.98 -7.53 -3.68
CA SER A 328 -5.33 -6.64 -2.57
C SER A 328 -6.74 -6.83 -1.99
N LEU A 329 -7.66 -7.46 -2.73
CA LEU A 329 -8.95 -7.83 -2.15
C LEU A 329 -8.81 -9.15 -1.38
N GLU A 330 -9.29 -9.13 -0.15
CA GLU A 330 -9.43 -10.33 0.67
C GLU A 330 -10.56 -11.25 0.15
N PRO A 331 -10.53 -12.57 0.46
CA PRO A 331 -11.56 -13.50 0.01
C PRO A 331 -12.99 -13.06 0.37
N TRP A 332 -13.20 -12.56 1.59
CA TRP A 332 -14.50 -12.09 2.04
C TRP A 332 -15.02 -10.87 1.27
N GLU A 333 -14.11 -10.02 0.75
CA GLU A 333 -14.49 -8.88 -0.09
C GLU A 333 -14.99 -9.34 -1.45
N GLN A 334 -14.30 -10.32 -2.04
CA GLN A 334 -14.72 -10.93 -3.29
C GLN A 334 -16.08 -11.65 -3.14
N GLU A 335 -16.25 -12.41 -2.05
CA GLU A 335 -17.54 -13.04 -1.68
C GLU A 335 -18.64 -11.99 -1.45
N ALA A 336 -18.28 -10.85 -0.87
CA ALA A 336 -19.19 -9.72 -0.71
C ALA A 336 -19.43 -8.93 -2.02
N GLY A 337 -18.80 -9.31 -3.15
CA GLY A 337 -19.00 -8.69 -4.47
C GLY A 337 -18.17 -7.43 -4.71
N TYR A 338 -17.07 -7.22 -3.98
CA TYR A 338 -16.15 -6.13 -4.31
C TYR A 338 -15.21 -6.50 -5.45
N VAL A 339 -14.93 -5.54 -6.31
CA VAL A 339 -14.06 -5.69 -7.48
C VAL A 339 -13.02 -4.56 -7.56
N LEU A 340 -11.91 -4.84 -8.24
CA LEU A 340 -10.92 -3.82 -8.62
C LEU A 340 -11.23 -3.34 -10.04
N THR A 341 -11.83 -2.18 -10.17
CA THR A 341 -12.34 -1.66 -11.45
C THR A 341 -11.25 -1.40 -12.48
N CYS A 342 -9.99 -1.29 -12.08
CA CYS A 342 -8.85 -1.23 -13.00
C CYS A 342 -8.48 -2.61 -13.60
N GLN A 343 -9.08 -3.70 -13.11
CA GLN A 343 -8.86 -5.06 -13.58
C GLN A 343 -10.15 -5.70 -14.11
N ALA A 344 -11.32 -5.12 -13.75
CA ALA A 344 -12.63 -5.67 -14.03
C ALA A 344 -13.09 -5.34 -15.46
N ARG A 345 -13.44 -6.36 -16.24
CA ARG A 345 -14.04 -6.30 -17.58
C ARG A 345 -15.43 -6.92 -17.54
N PRO A 346 -16.42 -6.36 -18.27
CA PRO A 346 -17.77 -6.88 -18.24
C PRO A 346 -17.84 -8.25 -18.92
N LEU A 347 -18.58 -9.18 -18.30
CA LEU A 347 -19.02 -10.46 -18.89
C LEU A 347 -20.50 -10.40 -19.31
N THR A 348 -21.26 -9.47 -18.71
CA THR A 348 -22.66 -9.20 -19.05
C THR A 348 -22.80 -7.85 -19.74
N LYS A 349 -23.93 -7.65 -20.46
CA LYS A 349 -24.19 -6.42 -21.22
C LYS A 349 -24.38 -5.19 -20.33
N ASP A 350 -24.86 -5.39 -19.10
CA ASP A 350 -25.06 -4.34 -18.12
C ASP A 350 -24.40 -4.77 -16.81
N ILE A 351 -23.63 -3.86 -16.24
CA ILE A 351 -23.03 -4.00 -14.90
C ILE A 351 -23.36 -2.77 -14.07
N VAL A 352 -23.62 -2.94 -12.79
CA VAL A 352 -23.86 -1.85 -11.83
C VAL A 352 -22.76 -1.85 -10.80
N VAL A 353 -22.05 -0.74 -10.69
CA VAL A 353 -20.87 -0.59 -9.81
C VAL A 353 -21.07 0.63 -8.92
N ASP A 354 -20.86 0.46 -7.63
CA ASP A 354 -21.02 1.50 -6.62
C ASP A 354 -19.68 1.75 -5.89
N TYR A 355 -19.13 2.97 -6.03
CA TYR A 355 -17.94 3.42 -5.33
C TYR A 355 -18.24 4.02 -3.95
N ASP A 356 -19.49 4.30 -3.65
CA ASP A 356 -19.91 4.91 -2.39
C ASP A 356 -20.18 3.83 -1.32
N GLU A 357 -20.40 2.57 -1.72
CA GLU A 357 -20.40 1.40 -0.85
C GLU A 357 -18.96 0.95 -0.54
N VAL A 358 -18.39 1.41 0.60
CA VAL A 358 -16.98 1.12 0.98
C VAL A 358 -16.90 0.27 2.24
#